data_67b43d708788856b4ebf879dec076463
#
_entry.id   67b43d708788856b4ebf879dec076463
#
_cell.length_a   1.000
_cell.length_b   1.000
_cell.length_c   1.000
_cell.angle_alpha   90.00
_cell.angle_beta   90.00
_cell.angle_gamma   90.00
#
_symmetry.space_group_name_H-M   'P 1'
#
loop_
_entity.id
_entity.type
_entity.pdbx_description
1 polymer ?
#
loop_
_entity_poly.entity_id
_entity_poly.type
_entity_poly.pdbx_seq_one_letter_code
_entity_poly.pdbx_strand_id
1 'polypeptide(L)'
;MPASSSKPRASLGRVLDDLGATLLDLVHGDPEAAEEIGGVVIHDPVDVPVLPHRALVLGVGLDDPDQVAQLLGELGRTGAAALVVRAPVPLTPAVRRAADASGVALLGLSRGAPWAHLAAMLRSLLAEDDVGAADDQSLGGLPSGDLFAVANAIASLLDAPITIEDRSSRVLAFSGRQDEADASRVETILGRQVPERYSRILTERGVFRELHRSDRPVFISPIPDGQDAFSVPRVAIAVRAGDEVLGSIWAAVTGPLSEERSDALCESAKLVALHLLRVRAGADVQRRLRADLLSSALEGGTGARDALDRLGLTGQRLMILGVSFSGTGDETLEAGAAVAHERQRLSDGFALHLSAVHPRSAAALVGGVTYGLVPLAGSGADGEDRAVRIAHDFLDRVGDRMRPVVGVGPVSADLAGLAHARACTDRILRVLREGRGERRVARLEDIQVEALILELRDLVAARGDRPTGSLARLIEYDRQHQSNLVETLQAWLESFGDVTAAAKALYLHPNTFRYRLRRVAEVGEINLADPEQRFVAMLHLRVLAPGLEPEG
;
A
#
# COMPACT_ATOMS: atom_id res chain seq x y z
N MET A 1 26.67 33.97 -28.29
CA MET A 1 26.12 32.69 -27.82
C MET A 1 24.71 32.98 -27.34
N PRO A 2 23.65 32.42 -27.93
CA PRO A 2 22.29 32.61 -27.39
C PRO A 2 22.19 31.83 -26.09
N ALA A 3 21.70 32.50 -25.04
CA ALA A 3 21.39 31.88 -23.77
C ALA A 3 20.32 30.79 -24.01
N SER A 4 20.63 29.55 -23.65
CA SER A 4 19.62 28.50 -23.57
C SER A 4 18.63 28.92 -22.51
N SER A 5 17.46 29.43 -22.91
CA SER A 5 16.35 29.63 -22.01
C SER A 5 15.93 28.25 -21.51
N SER A 6 16.20 27.93 -20.24
CA SER A 6 15.64 26.75 -19.60
C SER A 6 14.11 26.92 -19.65
N LYS A 7 13.41 26.01 -20.33
CA LYS A 7 11.95 25.98 -20.35
C LYS A 7 11.41 25.92 -18.92
N PRO A 8 10.28 26.62 -18.61
CA PRO A 8 9.62 26.47 -17.31
C PRO A 8 9.37 25.01 -16.98
N ARG A 9 9.51 24.62 -15.73
CA ARG A 9 9.52 23.21 -15.30
C ARG A 9 8.22 22.46 -15.59
N ALA A 10 7.08 23.10 -15.53
CA ALA A 10 5.76 22.51 -15.75
C ALA A 10 5.12 22.89 -17.10
N SER A 11 5.92 23.14 -18.14
CA SER A 11 5.40 23.51 -19.45
C SER A 11 4.88 22.31 -20.26
N LEU A 12 3.94 22.56 -21.18
CA LEU A 12 3.44 21.55 -22.10
C LEU A 12 4.57 20.97 -22.99
N GLY A 13 5.48 21.86 -23.43
CA GLY A 13 6.67 21.43 -24.19
C GLY A 13 7.51 20.42 -23.45
N ARG A 14 7.74 20.63 -22.15
CA ARG A 14 8.46 19.64 -21.32
C ARG A 14 7.70 18.32 -21.17
N VAL A 15 6.41 18.34 -20.94
CA VAL A 15 5.59 17.11 -20.89
C VAL A 15 5.73 16.31 -22.18
N LEU A 16 5.79 17.00 -23.34
CA LEU A 16 5.99 16.34 -24.62
C LEU A 16 7.43 15.85 -24.83
N ASP A 17 8.44 16.55 -24.31
CA ASP A 17 9.83 16.10 -24.35
C ASP A 17 10.02 14.81 -23.52
N ASP A 18 9.33 14.71 -22.35
CA ASP A 18 9.46 13.57 -21.44
C ASP A 18 8.55 12.38 -21.81
N LEU A 19 7.34 12.63 -22.29
CA LEU A 19 6.32 11.61 -22.58
C LEU A 19 6.00 11.47 -24.08
N GLY A 20 6.49 12.37 -24.90
CA GLY A 20 6.30 12.36 -26.35
C GLY A 20 6.91 11.14 -27.03
N ALA A 21 6.49 10.87 -28.26
CA ALA A 21 6.87 9.72 -29.07
C ALA A 21 6.48 8.34 -28.51
N THR A 22 6.29 8.19 -27.19
CA THR A 22 5.92 6.90 -26.55
C THR A 22 4.49 6.89 -26.05
N LEU A 23 4.07 7.96 -25.37
CA LEU A 23 2.76 8.03 -24.72
C LEU A 23 1.85 9.11 -25.32
N LEU A 24 2.39 10.27 -25.65
CA LEU A 24 1.64 11.43 -26.10
C LEU A 24 2.19 11.97 -27.42
N ASP A 25 1.32 12.11 -28.41
CA ASP A 25 1.65 12.77 -29.68
C ASP A 25 0.99 14.14 -29.72
N LEU A 26 1.73 15.19 -30.14
CA LEU A 26 1.13 16.47 -30.47
C LEU A 26 0.43 16.35 -31.82
N VAL A 27 -0.91 16.41 -31.80
CA VAL A 27 -1.72 16.29 -33.02
C VAL A 27 -1.98 17.66 -33.64
N HIS A 28 -2.23 18.69 -32.81
CA HIS A 28 -2.47 20.05 -33.27
C HIS A 28 -2.25 21.06 -32.12
N GLY A 29 -1.79 22.27 -32.46
CA GLY A 29 -1.53 23.35 -31.51
C GLY A 29 -0.06 23.65 -31.31
N ASP A 30 0.22 24.65 -30.46
CA ASP A 30 1.57 25.08 -30.13
C ASP A 30 1.94 24.65 -28.70
N PRO A 31 2.93 23.79 -28.52
CA PRO A 31 3.36 23.33 -27.19
C PRO A 31 4.04 24.44 -26.37
N GLU A 32 4.53 25.50 -27.00
CA GLU A 32 5.17 26.63 -26.32
C GLU A 32 4.16 27.68 -25.85
N ALA A 33 2.89 27.63 -26.32
CA ALA A 33 1.85 28.57 -25.94
C ALA A 33 1.43 28.43 -24.45
N ALA A 34 1.70 27.26 -23.83
CA ALA A 34 1.40 27.01 -22.41
C ALA A 34 2.71 26.93 -21.61
N GLU A 35 3.13 28.07 -21.06
CA GLU A 35 4.38 28.15 -20.25
C GLU A 35 4.28 27.37 -18.94
N GLU A 36 3.05 27.14 -18.41
CA GLU A 36 2.82 26.45 -17.13
C GLU A 36 1.52 25.66 -17.17
N ILE A 37 1.52 24.44 -16.66
CA ILE A 37 0.36 23.58 -16.49
C ILE A 37 -0.07 23.63 -15.02
N GLY A 38 -1.30 24.11 -14.75
CA GLY A 38 -1.80 24.26 -13.38
C GLY A 38 -2.39 22.97 -12.77
N GLY A 39 -2.51 21.90 -13.54
CA GLY A 39 -2.98 20.60 -13.04
C GLY A 39 -3.54 19.68 -14.10
N VAL A 40 -3.82 18.43 -13.69
CA VAL A 40 -4.39 17.38 -14.56
C VAL A 40 -5.80 17.04 -14.09
N VAL A 41 -6.76 17.12 -15.01
CA VAL A 41 -8.17 16.86 -14.73
C VAL A 41 -8.71 15.81 -15.72
N ILE A 42 -9.52 14.88 -15.23
CA ILE A 42 -10.25 13.94 -16.08
C ILE A 42 -11.60 14.59 -16.44
N HIS A 43 -11.90 14.66 -17.72
CA HIS A 43 -13.19 15.15 -18.19
C HIS A 43 -14.30 14.17 -17.79
N ASP A 44 -15.30 14.68 -17.07
CA ASP A 44 -16.54 13.97 -16.79
C ASP A 44 -17.70 14.72 -17.46
N PRO A 45 -18.41 14.10 -18.42
CA PRO A 45 -19.51 14.75 -19.12
C PRO A 45 -20.77 14.95 -18.25
N VAL A 46 -20.85 14.24 -17.10
CA VAL A 46 -22.01 14.30 -16.18
C VAL A 46 -21.78 15.30 -15.06
N ASP A 47 -20.56 15.37 -14.55
CA ASP A 47 -20.18 16.29 -13.47
C ASP A 47 -18.97 17.12 -13.92
N VAL A 48 -19.23 18.33 -14.41
CA VAL A 48 -18.20 19.20 -14.97
C VAL A 48 -17.28 19.70 -13.85
N PRO A 49 -16.04 19.23 -13.77
CA PRO A 49 -15.12 19.61 -12.69
C PRO A 49 -14.69 21.07 -12.83
N VAL A 50 -14.41 21.74 -11.70
CA VAL A 50 -13.76 23.04 -11.70
C VAL A 50 -12.32 22.87 -12.20
N LEU A 51 -12.01 23.46 -13.34
CA LEU A 51 -10.68 23.36 -13.95
C LEU A 51 -9.70 24.33 -13.28
N PRO A 52 -8.50 23.90 -12.88
CA PRO A 52 -7.43 24.81 -12.54
C PRO A 52 -7.01 25.62 -13.77
N HIS A 53 -6.42 26.79 -13.56
CA HIS A 53 -5.91 27.61 -14.65
C HIS A 53 -4.88 26.81 -15.47
N ARG A 54 -4.98 26.85 -16.79
CA ARG A 54 -4.12 26.09 -17.73
C ARG A 54 -4.12 24.57 -17.45
N ALA A 55 -5.30 24.02 -17.19
CA ALA A 55 -5.44 22.58 -16.96
C ALA A 55 -5.04 21.76 -18.19
N LEU A 56 -4.41 20.58 -17.96
CA LEU A 56 -4.31 19.52 -18.93
C LEU A 56 -5.49 18.56 -18.73
N VAL A 57 -6.37 18.47 -19.71
CA VAL A 57 -7.63 17.73 -19.57
C VAL A 57 -7.55 16.37 -20.29
N LEU A 58 -7.90 15.31 -19.58
CA LEU A 58 -7.93 13.94 -20.09
C LEU A 58 -9.35 13.61 -20.56
N GLY A 59 -9.57 13.54 -21.87
CA GLY A 59 -10.83 13.24 -22.53
C GLY A 59 -11.08 11.74 -22.64
N VAL A 60 -11.43 11.12 -21.51
CA VAL A 60 -11.70 9.67 -21.46
C VAL A 60 -13.00 9.33 -22.17
N GLY A 61 -12.96 8.41 -23.15
CA GLY A 61 -14.14 7.98 -23.90
C GLY A 61 -14.58 8.94 -25.00
N LEU A 62 -13.80 9.99 -25.31
CA LEU A 62 -14.07 10.91 -26.40
C LEU A 62 -13.46 10.35 -27.69
N ASP A 63 -14.30 9.89 -28.59
CA ASP A 63 -13.94 9.37 -29.92
C ASP A 63 -14.74 10.03 -31.06
N ASP A 64 -15.83 10.72 -30.71
CA ASP A 64 -16.65 11.47 -31.66
C ASP A 64 -16.05 12.85 -31.99
N PRO A 65 -15.77 13.18 -33.27
CA PRO A 65 -15.21 14.45 -33.68
C PRO A 65 -16.02 15.68 -33.22
N ASP A 66 -17.34 15.57 -33.20
CA ASP A 66 -18.21 16.68 -32.83
C ASP A 66 -18.14 16.97 -31.33
N GLN A 67 -18.06 15.93 -30.51
CA GLN A 67 -17.83 16.07 -29.06
C GLN A 67 -16.45 16.65 -28.76
N VAL A 68 -15.40 16.21 -29.46
CA VAL A 68 -14.04 16.75 -29.33
C VAL A 68 -14.01 18.24 -29.69
N ALA A 69 -14.66 18.63 -30.81
CA ALA A 69 -14.72 20.04 -31.22
C ALA A 69 -15.49 20.90 -30.22
N GLN A 70 -16.62 20.40 -29.71
CA GLN A 70 -17.40 21.09 -28.68
C GLN A 70 -16.58 21.30 -27.41
N LEU A 71 -15.94 20.25 -26.90
CA LEU A 71 -15.13 20.31 -25.69
C LEU A 71 -13.94 21.27 -25.84
N LEU A 72 -13.25 21.27 -26.98
CA LEU A 72 -12.20 22.26 -27.27
C LEU A 72 -12.71 23.71 -27.14
N GLY A 73 -13.91 24.01 -27.67
CA GLY A 73 -14.53 25.31 -27.52
C GLY A 73 -14.87 25.67 -26.06
N GLU A 74 -15.26 24.69 -25.25
CA GLU A 74 -15.52 24.86 -23.81
C GLU A 74 -14.22 25.10 -23.03
N LEU A 75 -13.19 24.32 -23.31
CA LEU A 75 -11.87 24.40 -22.69
C LEU A 75 -11.14 25.71 -23.03
N GLY A 76 -11.31 26.22 -24.25
CA GLY A 76 -10.77 27.54 -24.61
C GLY A 76 -11.33 28.66 -23.76
N ARG A 77 -12.62 28.61 -23.38
CA ARG A 77 -13.26 29.62 -22.51
C ARG A 77 -12.73 29.56 -21.07
N THR A 78 -12.29 28.41 -20.61
CA THR A 78 -11.71 28.23 -19.27
C THR A 78 -10.19 28.39 -19.24
N GLY A 79 -9.56 28.59 -20.41
CA GLY A 79 -8.10 28.74 -20.52
C GLY A 79 -7.31 27.49 -20.24
N ALA A 80 -7.83 26.31 -20.60
CA ALA A 80 -7.09 25.05 -20.51
C ALA A 80 -5.87 25.05 -21.43
N ALA A 81 -4.79 24.36 -21.04
CA ALA A 81 -3.56 24.26 -21.81
C ALA A 81 -3.67 23.22 -22.94
N ALA A 82 -4.22 22.05 -22.65
CA ALA A 82 -4.32 20.97 -23.61
C ALA A 82 -5.48 20.01 -23.32
N LEU A 83 -5.96 19.36 -24.40
CA LEU A 83 -6.88 18.22 -24.36
C LEU A 83 -6.16 16.97 -24.87
N VAL A 84 -6.18 15.90 -24.09
CA VAL A 84 -5.67 14.59 -24.48
C VAL A 84 -6.84 13.68 -24.84
N VAL A 85 -6.82 13.08 -26.02
CA VAL A 85 -7.79 12.08 -26.46
C VAL A 85 -7.09 10.81 -26.93
N ARG A 86 -7.81 9.70 -27.08
CA ARG A 86 -7.21 8.43 -27.51
C ARG A 86 -6.80 8.50 -28.98
N ALA A 87 -5.58 8.07 -29.31
CA ALA A 87 -5.17 7.95 -30.72
C ALA A 87 -5.85 6.72 -31.42
N PRO A 88 -6.17 6.81 -32.73
CA PRO A 88 -5.98 7.95 -33.62
C PRO A 88 -6.97 9.08 -33.34
N VAL A 89 -6.45 10.30 -33.23
CA VAL A 89 -7.28 11.48 -32.95
C VAL A 89 -8.08 11.86 -34.21
N PRO A 90 -9.40 12.08 -34.13
CA PRO A 90 -10.22 12.43 -35.25
C PRO A 90 -10.00 13.90 -35.67
N LEU A 91 -8.91 14.19 -36.39
CA LEU A 91 -8.54 15.54 -36.82
C LEU A 91 -9.33 16.00 -38.04
N THR A 92 -10.65 16.16 -37.88
CA THR A 92 -11.52 16.71 -38.92
C THR A 92 -11.32 18.23 -39.10
N PRO A 93 -11.80 18.85 -40.21
CA PRO A 93 -11.76 20.31 -40.38
C PRO A 93 -12.49 21.05 -39.26
N ALA A 94 -13.51 20.46 -38.62
CA ALA A 94 -14.23 21.03 -37.49
C ALA A 94 -13.38 21.05 -36.23
N VAL A 95 -12.73 19.90 -35.89
CA VAL A 95 -11.82 19.76 -34.75
C VAL A 95 -10.63 20.69 -34.86
N ARG A 96 -10.03 20.78 -36.06
CA ARG A 96 -8.90 21.69 -36.31
C ARG A 96 -9.29 23.15 -36.07
N ARG A 97 -10.42 23.59 -36.66
CA ARG A 97 -10.93 24.97 -36.45
C ARG A 97 -11.24 25.24 -34.96
N ALA A 98 -11.78 24.28 -34.24
CA ALA A 98 -12.07 24.43 -32.82
C ALA A 98 -10.76 24.54 -32.00
N ALA A 99 -9.73 23.75 -32.31
CA ALA A 99 -8.42 23.84 -31.66
C ALA A 99 -7.75 25.21 -31.95
N ASP A 100 -7.74 25.64 -33.21
CA ASP A 100 -7.20 26.96 -33.58
C ASP A 100 -7.94 28.13 -32.88
N ALA A 101 -9.26 28.05 -32.80
CA ALA A 101 -10.08 29.08 -32.17
C ALA A 101 -9.99 29.11 -30.65
N SER A 102 -9.77 27.97 -30.02
CA SER A 102 -9.67 27.80 -28.57
C SER A 102 -8.28 28.10 -28.02
N GLY A 103 -7.22 27.93 -28.83
CA GLY A 103 -5.84 27.97 -28.38
C GLY A 103 -5.42 26.78 -27.51
N VAL A 104 -6.26 25.74 -27.43
CA VAL A 104 -6.00 24.52 -26.65
C VAL A 104 -5.23 23.53 -27.52
N ALA A 105 -4.08 23.04 -27.05
CA ALA A 105 -3.32 22.01 -27.74
C ALA A 105 -4.07 20.68 -27.71
N LEU A 106 -4.09 19.96 -28.83
CA LEU A 106 -4.72 18.64 -28.95
C LEU A 106 -3.65 17.56 -28.99
N LEU A 107 -3.70 16.67 -28.04
CA LEU A 107 -2.75 15.57 -27.88
C LEU A 107 -3.42 14.22 -28.08
N GLY A 108 -2.70 13.27 -28.65
CA GLY A 108 -3.09 11.88 -28.82
C GLY A 108 -2.41 10.97 -27.78
N LEU A 109 -3.18 10.23 -27.00
CA LEU A 109 -2.67 9.17 -26.14
C LEU A 109 -2.52 7.87 -26.91
N SER A 110 -1.33 7.29 -26.95
CA SER A 110 -1.00 6.05 -27.65
C SER A 110 -1.95 4.90 -27.27
N ARG A 111 -2.31 4.05 -28.26
CA ARG A 111 -3.13 2.86 -28.02
C ARG A 111 -2.43 1.92 -27.03
N GLY A 112 -3.21 1.33 -26.11
CA GLY A 112 -2.69 0.45 -25.07
C GLY A 112 -2.22 1.17 -23.80
N ALA A 113 -1.98 2.49 -23.81
CA ALA A 113 -1.64 3.24 -22.61
C ALA A 113 -2.87 3.44 -21.70
N PRO A 114 -2.84 2.99 -20.43
CA PRO A 114 -3.94 3.23 -19.49
C PRO A 114 -4.06 4.71 -19.11
N TRP A 115 -5.27 5.24 -19.06
CA TRP A 115 -5.53 6.62 -18.64
C TRP A 115 -5.04 6.93 -17.22
N ALA A 116 -5.22 5.96 -16.30
CA ALA A 116 -4.74 6.08 -14.93
C ALA A 116 -3.20 6.20 -14.86
N HIS A 117 -2.51 5.53 -15.77
CA HIS A 117 -1.06 5.60 -15.89
C HIS A 117 -0.61 6.99 -16.35
N LEU A 118 -1.20 7.51 -17.43
CA LEU A 118 -0.91 8.86 -17.90
C LEU A 118 -1.19 9.91 -16.80
N ALA A 119 -2.35 9.81 -16.14
CA ALA A 119 -2.70 10.73 -15.06
C ALA A 119 -1.69 10.69 -13.89
N ALA A 120 -1.21 9.51 -13.52
CA ALA A 120 -0.21 9.35 -12.46
C ALA A 120 1.15 9.96 -12.86
N MET A 121 1.60 9.74 -14.09
CA MET A 121 2.86 10.30 -14.59
C MET A 121 2.81 11.83 -14.69
N LEU A 122 1.74 12.36 -15.25
CA LEU A 122 1.55 13.82 -15.35
C LEU A 122 1.53 14.48 -13.96
N ARG A 123 0.82 13.87 -12.98
CA ARG A 123 0.81 14.38 -11.61
C ARG A 123 2.17 14.30 -10.95
N SER A 124 2.95 13.26 -11.23
CA SER A 124 4.34 13.15 -10.72
C SER A 124 5.22 14.25 -11.30
N LEU A 125 5.17 14.45 -12.61
CA LEU A 125 5.95 15.52 -13.28
C LEU A 125 5.57 16.93 -12.77
N LEU A 126 4.28 17.18 -12.48
CA LEU A 126 3.82 18.46 -11.95
C LEU A 126 4.12 18.63 -10.44
N ALA A 127 4.07 17.55 -9.65
CA ALA A 127 4.32 17.58 -8.20
C ALA A 127 5.80 17.78 -7.86
N GLU A 128 6.72 17.38 -8.72
CA GLU A 128 8.16 17.60 -8.55
C GLU A 128 8.51 19.09 -8.57
N ASP A 129 7.69 19.92 -9.22
CA ASP A 129 7.89 21.36 -9.29
C ASP A 129 7.48 22.09 -8.00
N ASP A 130 6.44 21.63 -7.28
CA ASP A 130 5.98 22.23 -6.02
C ASP A 130 7.00 22.02 -4.88
N VAL A 131 7.76 20.93 -4.89
CA VAL A 131 8.80 20.64 -3.88
C VAL A 131 10.13 21.32 -4.20
N GLY A 132 10.37 21.64 -5.47
CA GLY A 132 11.62 22.26 -5.95
C GLY A 132 11.80 23.74 -5.63
N ALA A 133 10.74 24.43 -5.21
CA ALA A 133 10.80 25.88 -4.89
C ALA A 133 11.59 26.20 -3.59
N ALA A 134 11.95 25.19 -2.78
CA ALA A 134 12.60 25.38 -1.49
C ALA A 134 14.13 25.08 -1.48
N ASP A 135 14.70 24.43 -2.49
CA ASP A 135 16.11 24.04 -2.44
C ASP A 135 16.75 24.04 -3.84
N ASP A 136 17.50 25.09 -4.11
CA ASP A 136 18.26 25.34 -5.35
C ASP A 136 19.57 24.48 -5.44
N GLN A 137 19.49 23.18 -5.05
CA GLN A 137 20.60 22.24 -5.15
C GLN A 137 20.50 21.41 -6.41
N SER A 138 21.13 21.88 -7.47
CA SER A 138 21.33 21.07 -8.68
C SER A 138 22.43 20.03 -8.45
N LEU A 139 22.16 18.77 -8.73
CA LEU A 139 23.16 17.70 -8.75
C LEU A 139 23.64 17.50 -10.21
N GLY A 140 24.92 17.82 -10.47
CA GLY A 140 25.48 17.70 -11.81
C GLY A 140 24.82 18.61 -12.87
N GLY A 141 24.21 19.73 -12.47
CA GLY A 141 23.53 20.66 -13.39
C GLY A 141 22.09 20.28 -13.75
N LEU A 142 21.55 19.19 -13.18
CA LEU A 142 20.17 18.75 -13.38
C LEU A 142 19.30 19.13 -12.18
N PRO A 143 18.00 19.45 -12.37
CA PRO A 143 17.08 19.70 -11.28
C PRO A 143 17.06 18.53 -10.31
N SER A 144 17.11 18.84 -9.02
CA SER A 144 17.06 17.84 -7.96
C SER A 144 15.69 17.15 -7.94
N GLY A 145 15.64 15.83 -8.24
CA GLY A 145 14.45 15.01 -8.17
C GLY A 145 13.87 14.52 -9.51
N ASP A 146 14.35 15.03 -10.63
CA ASP A 146 13.82 14.66 -11.96
C ASP A 146 14.55 13.44 -12.57
N LEU A 147 14.00 12.25 -12.33
CA LEU A 147 14.52 11.01 -12.90
C LEU A 147 14.35 10.94 -14.42
N PHE A 148 13.38 11.63 -15.02
CA PHE A 148 13.24 11.67 -16.48
C PHE A 148 14.34 12.50 -17.13
N ALA A 149 14.71 13.65 -16.53
CA ALA A 149 15.87 14.43 -16.98
C ALA A 149 17.17 13.63 -16.86
N VAL A 150 17.34 12.86 -15.79
CA VAL A 150 18.48 11.96 -15.62
C VAL A 150 18.49 10.87 -16.69
N ALA A 151 17.34 10.24 -16.97
CA ALA A 151 17.22 9.22 -18.01
C ALA A 151 17.57 9.80 -19.40
N ASN A 152 17.09 11.00 -19.72
CA ASN A 152 17.43 11.69 -20.97
C ASN A 152 18.92 12.06 -21.07
N ALA A 153 19.54 12.51 -19.98
CA ALA A 153 20.98 12.77 -19.93
C ALA A 153 21.81 11.50 -20.18
N ILE A 154 21.43 10.38 -19.54
CA ILE A 154 22.09 9.08 -19.76
C ILE A 154 21.87 8.61 -21.21
N ALA A 155 20.66 8.77 -21.76
CA ALA A 155 20.38 8.41 -23.14
C ALA A 155 21.26 9.18 -24.13
N SER A 156 21.49 10.47 -23.88
CA SER A 156 22.38 11.31 -24.68
C SER A 156 23.85 10.88 -24.59
N LEU A 157 24.31 10.45 -23.38
CA LEU A 157 25.68 9.96 -23.17
C LEU A 157 25.93 8.62 -23.88
N LEU A 158 24.96 7.72 -23.86
CA LEU A 158 25.07 6.39 -24.42
C LEU A 158 24.64 6.32 -25.89
N ASP A 159 23.96 7.36 -26.38
CA ASP A 159 23.25 7.37 -27.66
C ASP A 159 22.32 6.17 -27.80
N ALA A 160 21.49 5.92 -26.75
CA ALA A 160 20.60 4.77 -26.65
C ALA A 160 19.41 5.08 -25.74
N PRO A 161 18.20 4.57 -26.05
CA PRO A 161 17.05 4.75 -25.18
C PRO A 161 17.19 4.00 -23.85
N ILE A 162 16.81 4.68 -22.75
CA ILE A 162 17.04 4.24 -21.37
C ILE A 162 15.72 4.02 -20.63
N THR A 163 15.66 2.99 -19.77
CA THR A 163 14.69 2.92 -18.66
C THR A 163 15.41 2.80 -17.32
N ILE A 164 14.84 3.42 -16.31
CA ILE A 164 15.24 3.29 -14.90
C ILE A 164 14.12 2.53 -14.19
N GLU A 165 14.46 1.44 -13.53
CA GLU A 165 13.51 0.51 -12.92
C GLU A 165 13.82 0.33 -11.44
N ASP A 166 12.78 0.08 -10.62
CA ASP A 166 12.94 -0.29 -9.22
C ASP A 166 13.30 -1.78 -9.06
N ARG A 167 13.46 -2.24 -7.82
CA ARG A 167 13.77 -3.64 -7.46
C ARG A 167 12.72 -4.65 -7.91
N SER A 168 11.52 -4.19 -8.20
CA SER A 168 10.39 -5.02 -8.66
C SER A 168 10.22 -4.95 -10.18
N SER A 169 11.21 -4.40 -10.90
CA SER A 169 11.17 -4.16 -12.35
C SER A 169 10.01 -3.26 -12.78
N ARG A 170 9.60 -2.32 -11.90
CA ARG A 170 8.66 -1.27 -12.24
C ARG A 170 9.43 -0.10 -12.83
N VAL A 171 8.96 0.43 -13.95
CA VAL A 171 9.57 1.59 -14.61
C VAL A 171 9.29 2.86 -13.78
N LEU A 172 10.36 3.50 -13.31
CA LEU A 172 10.34 4.76 -12.58
C LEU A 172 10.47 5.95 -13.54
N ALA A 173 11.38 5.85 -14.51
CA ALA A 173 11.57 6.85 -15.55
C ALA A 173 12.11 6.20 -16.83
N PHE A 174 11.99 6.91 -17.94
CA PHE A 174 12.54 6.52 -19.24
C PHE A 174 12.93 7.75 -20.04
N SER A 175 13.84 7.59 -21.01
CA SER A 175 14.23 8.66 -21.92
C SER A 175 13.31 8.73 -23.14
N GLY A 176 13.41 9.77 -23.94
CA GLY A 176 12.90 9.82 -25.31
C GLY A 176 13.45 8.70 -26.20
N ARG A 177 13.06 8.67 -27.48
CA ARG A 177 13.54 7.74 -28.53
C ARG A 177 13.24 6.26 -28.24
N GLN A 178 12.19 5.93 -27.48
CA GLN A 178 11.85 4.53 -27.15
C GLN A 178 11.31 3.74 -28.35
N ASP A 179 10.95 4.42 -29.42
CA ASP A 179 10.60 3.87 -30.73
C ASP A 179 11.79 3.20 -31.43
N GLU A 180 13.02 3.54 -31.08
CA GLU A 180 14.23 2.87 -31.53
C GLU A 180 14.48 1.52 -30.85
N ALA A 181 13.76 1.23 -29.78
CA ALA A 181 13.79 -0.06 -29.10
C ALA A 181 12.76 -1.04 -29.71
N ASP A 182 12.62 -2.20 -29.10
CA ASP A 182 11.66 -3.21 -29.55
C ASP A 182 10.28 -3.10 -28.87
N ALA A 183 9.31 -3.86 -29.39
CA ALA A 183 7.95 -3.88 -28.88
C ALA A 183 7.88 -4.26 -27.39
N SER A 184 8.80 -5.09 -26.89
CA SER A 184 8.88 -5.48 -25.48
C SER A 184 9.21 -4.28 -24.58
N ARG A 185 9.99 -3.32 -25.06
CA ARG A 185 10.29 -2.08 -24.36
C ARG A 185 9.07 -1.17 -24.28
N VAL A 186 8.39 -0.99 -25.40
CA VAL A 186 7.14 -0.21 -25.46
C VAL A 186 6.10 -0.79 -24.52
N GLU A 187 5.93 -2.10 -24.51
CA GLU A 187 5.01 -2.79 -23.60
C GLU A 187 5.40 -2.58 -22.13
N THR A 188 6.69 -2.67 -21.81
CA THR A 188 7.23 -2.43 -20.46
C THR A 188 6.91 -1.00 -19.99
N ILE A 189 7.08 -0.01 -20.84
CA ILE A 189 6.79 1.39 -20.51
C ILE A 189 5.29 1.62 -20.37
N LEU A 190 4.48 1.13 -21.32
CA LEU A 190 3.03 1.26 -21.28
C LEU A 190 2.43 0.58 -20.04
N GLY A 191 2.96 -0.59 -19.64
CA GLY A 191 2.57 -1.32 -18.44
C GLY A 191 3.16 -0.78 -17.15
N ARG A 192 4.13 0.14 -17.19
CA ARG A 192 4.97 0.56 -16.06
C ARG A 192 5.67 -0.58 -15.33
N GLN A 193 5.77 -1.71 -15.92
CA GLN A 193 6.39 -2.90 -15.35
C GLN A 193 6.86 -3.82 -16.45
N VAL A 194 8.02 -4.44 -16.24
CA VAL A 194 8.47 -5.51 -17.12
C VAL A 194 7.47 -6.66 -17.04
N PRO A 195 6.82 -7.07 -18.12
CA PRO A 195 5.92 -8.21 -18.13
C PRO A 195 6.58 -9.48 -17.57
N GLU A 196 5.82 -10.26 -16.80
CA GLU A 196 6.35 -11.43 -16.08
C GLU A 196 7.08 -12.42 -17.00
N ARG A 197 6.61 -12.58 -18.24
CA ARG A 197 7.25 -13.45 -19.24
C ARG A 197 8.70 -13.05 -19.52
N TYR A 198 8.98 -11.75 -19.64
CA TYR A 198 10.36 -11.25 -19.85
C TYR A 198 11.21 -11.37 -18.60
N SER A 199 10.65 -11.04 -17.43
CA SER A 199 11.34 -11.18 -16.13
C SER A 199 11.73 -12.64 -15.88
N ARG A 200 10.87 -13.59 -16.25
CA ARG A 200 11.14 -15.03 -16.13
C ARG A 200 12.33 -15.45 -16.98
N ILE A 201 12.33 -15.08 -18.26
CA ILE A 201 13.42 -15.40 -19.19
C ILE A 201 14.75 -14.82 -18.70
N LEU A 202 14.76 -13.55 -18.23
CA LEU A 202 15.97 -12.91 -17.67
C LEU A 202 16.44 -13.63 -16.41
N THR A 203 15.53 -14.10 -15.58
CA THR A 203 15.83 -14.87 -14.36
C THR A 203 16.43 -16.23 -14.71
N GLU A 204 15.83 -16.98 -15.63
CA GLU A 204 16.30 -18.31 -16.11
C GLU A 204 17.69 -18.21 -16.74
N ARG A 205 17.99 -17.13 -17.47
CA ARG A 205 19.32 -16.85 -18.03
C ARG A 205 20.32 -16.35 -17.01
N GLY A 206 19.92 -16.10 -15.76
CA GLY A 206 20.77 -15.65 -14.69
C GLY A 206 21.17 -14.16 -14.78
N VAL A 207 20.52 -13.37 -15.66
CA VAL A 207 20.84 -11.96 -15.88
C VAL A 207 20.73 -11.15 -14.57
N PHE A 208 19.65 -11.31 -13.81
CA PHE A 208 19.50 -10.61 -12.53
C PHE A 208 20.57 -11.03 -11.51
N ARG A 209 20.99 -12.30 -11.51
CA ARG A 209 22.08 -12.75 -10.63
C ARG A 209 23.40 -12.12 -10.99
N GLU A 210 23.71 -12.02 -12.27
CA GLU A 210 24.91 -11.35 -12.76
C GLU A 210 24.84 -9.86 -12.48
N LEU A 211 23.72 -9.20 -12.79
CA LEU A 211 23.48 -7.80 -12.50
C LEU A 211 23.64 -7.46 -11.00
N HIS A 212 23.21 -8.36 -10.12
CA HIS A 212 23.35 -8.17 -8.67
C HIS A 212 24.76 -8.43 -8.13
N ARG A 213 25.64 -9.07 -8.90
CA ARG A 213 27.03 -9.35 -8.51
C ARG A 213 28.03 -8.41 -9.15
N SER A 214 27.69 -7.85 -10.32
CA SER A 214 28.58 -6.99 -11.09
C SER A 214 28.41 -5.52 -10.68
N ASP A 215 29.53 -4.83 -10.54
CA ASP A 215 29.59 -3.37 -10.43
C ASP A 215 29.77 -2.69 -11.81
N ARG A 216 29.83 -3.49 -12.86
CA ARG A 216 29.96 -3.07 -14.25
C ARG A 216 28.69 -3.39 -15.04
N PRO A 217 28.43 -2.69 -16.16
CA PRO A 217 27.33 -3.00 -17.04
C PRO A 217 27.37 -4.42 -17.59
N VAL A 218 26.23 -5.09 -17.60
CA VAL A 218 26.04 -6.44 -18.13
C VAL A 218 25.43 -6.36 -19.51
N PHE A 219 26.05 -6.96 -20.51
CA PHE A 219 25.53 -7.04 -21.86
C PHE A 219 24.61 -8.24 -22.02
N ILE A 220 23.41 -8.02 -22.54
CA ILE A 220 22.37 -9.03 -22.73
C ILE A 220 22.11 -9.15 -24.25
N SER A 221 22.49 -10.29 -24.81
CA SER A 221 22.25 -10.61 -26.22
C SER A 221 20.75 -10.70 -26.52
N PRO A 222 20.33 -10.39 -27.76
CA PRO A 222 18.94 -10.59 -28.20
C PRO A 222 18.50 -12.01 -27.94
N ILE A 223 17.19 -12.16 -27.73
CA ILE A 223 16.54 -13.46 -27.59
C ILE A 223 15.82 -13.71 -28.91
N PRO A 224 16.41 -14.50 -29.81
CA PRO A 224 15.74 -14.87 -31.04
C PRO A 224 14.63 -15.89 -30.77
N ASP A 225 13.54 -15.78 -31.51
CA ASP A 225 12.44 -16.71 -31.65
C ASP A 225 11.40 -16.80 -30.50
N GLY A 226 10.15 -16.43 -30.86
CA GLY A 226 8.92 -16.62 -30.10
C GLY A 226 8.14 -15.32 -29.85
N GLN A 227 6.93 -15.44 -29.33
CA GLN A 227 6.09 -14.30 -28.92
C GLN A 227 6.72 -13.47 -27.76
N ASP A 228 7.77 -13.99 -27.13
CA ASP A 228 8.45 -13.42 -25.97
C ASP A 228 9.89 -12.98 -26.27
N ALA A 229 10.18 -12.57 -27.50
CA ALA A 229 11.52 -12.21 -27.96
C ALA A 229 11.91 -10.74 -27.64
N PHE A 230 13.16 -10.50 -27.22
CA PHE A 230 13.74 -9.18 -27.42
C PHE A 230 14.55 -9.19 -28.71
N SER A 231 14.23 -8.30 -29.64
CA SER A 231 14.94 -8.19 -30.90
C SER A 231 16.18 -7.30 -30.80
N VAL A 232 16.24 -6.40 -29.83
CA VAL A 232 17.33 -5.44 -29.64
C VAL A 232 18.19 -5.84 -28.43
N PRO A 233 19.55 -5.89 -28.57
CA PRO A 233 20.44 -6.13 -27.45
C PRO A 233 20.28 -5.08 -26.36
N ARG A 234 20.60 -5.45 -25.12
CA ARG A 234 20.51 -4.54 -23.97
C ARG A 234 21.77 -4.52 -23.17
N VAL A 235 22.01 -3.40 -22.53
CA VAL A 235 22.98 -3.29 -21.45
C VAL A 235 22.24 -2.87 -20.20
N ALA A 236 22.52 -3.54 -19.09
CA ALA A 236 21.93 -3.21 -17.81
C ALA A 236 23.00 -3.02 -16.74
N ILE A 237 22.75 -2.12 -15.79
CA ILE A 237 23.58 -1.93 -14.59
C ILE A 237 22.69 -1.83 -13.36
N ALA A 238 23.15 -2.43 -12.25
CA ALA A 238 22.47 -2.27 -10.96
C ALA A 238 22.75 -0.88 -10.39
N VAL A 239 21.69 -0.26 -9.86
CA VAL A 239 21.76 0.98 -9.09
C VAL A 239 21.89 0.63 -7.63
N ARG A 240 22.98 1.03 -6.98
CA ARG A 240 23.34 0.60 -5.63
C ARG A 240 23.60 1.75 -4.68
N ALA A 241 23.32 1.52 -3.40
CA ALA A 241 23.78 2.32 -2.28
C ALA A 241 24.52 1.39 -1.30
N GLY A 242 25.85 1.38 -1.35
CA GLY A 242 26.65 0.35 -0.70
C GLY A 242 26.29 -1.04 -1.25
N ASP A 243 25.98 -1.99 -0.37
CA ASP A 243 25.60 -3.36 -0.75
C ASP A 243 24.12 -3.49 -1.16
N GLU A 244 23.30 -2.46 -0.89
CA GLU A 244 21.87 -2.49 -1.22
C GLU A 244 21.63 -2.14 -2.69
N VAL A 245 20.95 -3.02 -3.44
CA VAL A 245 20.45 -2.73 -4.78
C VAL A 245 19.13 -1.96 -4.64
N LEU A 246 19.09 -0.75 -5.21
CA LEU A 246 17.90 0.12 -5.21
C LEU A 246 17.04 -0.05 -6.46
N GLY A 247 17.66 -0.46 -7.57
CA GLY A 247 17.01 -0.59 -8.86
C GLY A 247 18.02 -0.94 -9.96
N SER A 248 17.68 -0.63 -11.20
CA SER A 248 18.55 -0.89 -12.36
C SER A 248 18.31 0.12 -13.48
N ILE A 249 19.33 0.34 -14.31
CA ILE A 249 19.24 1.12 -15.55
C ILE A 249 19.40 0.15 -16.71
N TRP A 250 18.55 0.27 -17.72
CA TRP A 250 18.53 -0.57 -18.92
C TRP A 250 18.62 0.30 -20.16
N ALA A 251 19.62 0.06 -21.00
CA ALA A 251 19.80 0.69 -22.28
C ALA A 251 19.51 -0.29 -23.42
N ALA A 252 18.75 0.12 -24.44
CA ALA A 252 18.63 -0.63 -25.68
C ALA A 252 19.76 -0.18 -26.61
N VAL A 253 20.65 -1.09 -26.96
CA VAL A 253 21.91 -0.78 -27.66
C VAL A 253 22.05 -1.59 -28.94
N THR A 254 22.90 -1.16 -29.85
CA THR A 254 23.22 -1.92 -31.08
C THR A 254 24.31 -2.98 -30.86
N GLY A 255 25.05 -2.89 -29.76
CA GLY A 255 26.16 -3.79 -29.41
C GLY A 255 26.74 -3.48 -28.03
N PRO A 256 27.79 -4.19 -27.60
CA PRO A 256 28.47 -3.89 -26.32
C PRO A 256 28.98 -2.44 -26.28
N LEU A 257 28.89 -1.83 -25.09
CA LEU A 257 29.39 -0.46 -24.88
C LEU A 257 30.93 -0.42 -24.96
N SER A 258 31.45 0.70 -25.44
CA SER A 258 32.88 1.02 -25.26
C SER A 258 33.22 1.19 -23.78
N GLU A 259 34.48 1.10 -23.41
CA GLU A 259 34.94 1.28 -22.04
C GLU A 259 34.54 2.65 -21.49
N GLU A 260 34.71 3.71 -22.29
CA GLU A 260 34.28 5.07 -21.94
C GLU A 260 32.79 5.18 -21.65
N ARG A 261 31.93 4.61 -22.51
CA ARG A 261 30.47 4.59 -22.29
C ARG A 261 30.05 3.71 -21.09
N SER A 262 30.80 2.62 -20.86
CA SER A 262 30.59 1.76 -19.67
C SER A 262 30.90 2.52 -18.38
N ASP A 263 32.01 3.27 -18.34
CA ASP A 263 32.38 4.09 -17.20
C ASP A 263 31.37 5.24 -16.98
N ALA A 264 30.94 5.89 -18.06
CA ALA A 264 29.87 6.91 -17.97
C ALA A 264 28.57 6.35 -17.42
N LEU A 265 28.18 5.13 -17.78
CA LEU A 265 27.01 4.47 -17.24
C LEU A 265 27.19 4.10 -15.75
N CYS A 266 28.40 3.68 -15.33
CA CYS A 266 28.71 3.43 -13.92
C CYS A 266 28.58 4.71 -13.08
N GLU A 267 29.09 5.85 -13.55
CA GLU A 267 28.93 7.13 -12.84
C GLU A 267 27.47 7.59 -12.83
N SER A 268 26.75 7.38 -13.92
CA SER A 268 25.32 7.68 -13.99
C SER A 268 24.50 6.84 -13.01
N ALA A 269 24.85 5.57 -12.79
CA ALA A 269 24.19 4.71 -11.82
C ALA A 269 24.33 5.23 -10.39
N LYS A 270 25.46 5.88 -10.05
CA LYS A 270 25.64 6.54 -8.74
C LYS A 270 24.72 7.76 -8.58
N LEU A 271 24.54 8.55 -9.65
CA LEU A 271 23.60 9.66 -9.63
C LEU A 271 22.15 9.17 -9.46
N VAL A 272 21.75 8.15 -10.21
CA VAL A 272 20.42 7.53 -10.05
C VAL A 272 20.24 6.97 -8.64
N ALA A 273 21.26 6.33 -8.05
CA ALA A 273 21.21 5.85 -6.68
C ALA A 273 20.91 6.99 -5.69
N LEU A 274 21.57 8.12 -5.85
CA LEU A 274 21.36 9.30 -5.01
C LEU A 274 19.94 9.85 -5.16
N HIS A 275 19.41 9.89 -6.38
CA HIS A 275 18.00 10.27 -6.62
C HIS A 275 17.02 9.30 -5.96
N LEU A 276 17.22 7.98 -6.12
CA LEU A 276 16.35 6.97 -5.51
C LEU A 276 16.39 7.04 -3.98
N LEU A 277 17.56 7.24 -3.39
CA LEU A 277 17.69 7.45 -1.94
C LEU A 277 16.97 8.70 -1.48
N ARG A 278 17.06 9.79 -2.22
CA ARG A 278 16.38 11.05 -1.90
C ARG A 278 14.85 10.91 -1.97
N VAL A 279 14.33 10.29 -3.02
CA VAL A 279 12.89 9.99 -3.15
C VAL A 279 12.42 9.10 -2.00
N ARG A 280 13.20 8.07 -1.65
CA ARG A 280 12.93 7.19 -0.51
C ARG A 280 12.96 7.95 0.81
N ALA A 281 13.97 8.78 1.05
CA ALA A 281 14.07 9.60 2.25
C ALA A 281 12.90 10.59 2.38
N GLY A 282 12.50 11.24 1.29
CA GLY A 282 11.31 12.10 1.26
C GLY A 282 10.03 11.34 1.61
N ALA A 283 9.83 10.17 1.00
CA ALA A 283 8.68 9.31 1.32
C ALA A 283 8.71 8.83 2.78
N ASP A 284 9.89 8.51 3.33
CA ASP A 284 10.05 8.12 4.73
C ASP A 284 9.73 9.27 5.69
N VAL A 285 10.17 10.49 5.38
CA VAL A 285 9.83 11.69 6.16
C VAL A 285 8.31 11.95 6.15
N GLN A 286 7.68 11.87 4.98
CA GLN A 286 6.23 12.02 4.87
C GLN A 286 5.46 10.94 5.64
N ARG A 287 5.92 9.68 5.58
CA ARG A 287 5.33 8.59 6.36
C ARG A 287 5.46 8.84 7.86
N ARG A 288 6.65 9.24 8.34
CA ARG A 288 6.88 9.55 9.75
C ARG A 288 6.02 10.72 10.20
N LEU A 289 6.00 11.82 9.44
CA LEU A 289 5.16 12.98 9.77
C LEU A 289 3.68 12.59 9.86
N ARG A 290 3.19 11.77 8.92
CA ARG A 290 1.80 11.29 8.95
C ARG A 290 1.55 10.38 10.15
N ALA A 291 2.49 9.50 10.50
CA ALA A 291 2.41 8.65 11.67
C ALA A 291 2.42 9.46 12.98
N ASP A 292 3.26 10.49 13.08
CA ASP A 292 3.33 11.39 14.23
C ASP A 292 2.03 12.20 14.41
N LEU A 293 1.50 12.74 13.31
CA LEU A 293 0.21 13.45 13.33
C LEU A 293 -0.93 12.51 13.73
N LEU A 294 -0.96 11.30 13.17
CA LEU A 294 -1.99 10.32 13.50
C LEU A 294 -1.88 9.87 14.96
N SER A 295 -0.66 9.60 15.46
CA SER A 295 -0.42 9.27 16.86
C SER A 295 -0.91 10.37 17.78
N SER A 296 -0.54 11.63 17.52
CA SER A 296 -0.97 12.79 18.29
C SER A 296 -2.49 12.96 18.28
N ALA A 297 -3.14 12.74 17.15
CA ALA A 297 -4.59 12.79 17.04
C ALA A 297 -5.27 11.69 17.87
N LEU A 298 -4.73 10.47 17.83
CA LEU A 298 -5.27 9.29 18.53
C LEU A 298 -4.99 9.29 20.04
N GLU A 299 -3.94 9.93 20.50
CA GLU A 299 -3.61 10.06 21.92
C GLU A 299 -4.49 11.09 22.63
N GLY A 300 -5.06 12.01 21.89
CA GLY A 300 -5.80 13.13 22.44
C GLY A 300 -4.87 14.20 23.04
N GLY A 301 -5.39 15.05 23.90
CA GLY A 301 -4.60 16.13 24.50
C GLY A 301 -4.48 17.39 23.64
N THR A 302 -3.53 18.26 23.98
CA THR A 302 -3.44 19.62 23.41
C THR A 302 -3.02 19.65 21.94
N GLY A 303 -2.24 18.67 21.49
CA GLY A 303 -1.77 18.56 20.10
C GLY A 303 -2.74 17.90 19.14
N ALA A 304 -3.76 17.21 19.64
CA ALA A 304 -4.66 16.40 18.81
C ALA A 304 -5.47 17.23 17.80
N ARG A 305 -5.88 18.43 18.20
CA ARG A 305 -6.61 19.35 17.33
C ARG A 305 -5.76 19.84 16.16
N ASP A 306 -4.54 20.27 16.43
CA ASP A 306 -3.59 20.70 15.41
C ASP A 306 -3.24 19.55 14.45
N ALA A 307 -3.08 18.34 14.98
CA ALA A 307 -2.84 17.16 14.19
C ALA A 307 -4.02 16.84 13.23
N LEU A 308 -5.26 16.91 13.72
CA LEU A 308 -6.45 16.73 12.89
C LEU A 308 -6.62 17.84 11.84
N ASP A 309 -6.30 19.10 12.19
CA ASP A 309 -6.31 20.22 11.24
C ASP A 309 -5.33 19.96 10.08
N ARG A 310 -4.10 19.57 10.39
CA ARG A 310 -3.07 19.24 9.40
C ARG A 310 -3.40 18.00 8.58
N LEU A 311 -4.18 17.06 9.12
CA LEU A 311 -4.72 15.90 8.40
C LEU A 311 -5.98 16.24 7.59
N GLY A 312 -6.56 17.44 7.73
CA GLY A 312 -7.80 17.86 7.07
C GLY A 312 -9.06 17.17 7.61
N LEU A 313 -9.02 16.73 8.88
CA LEU A 313 -10.08 15.93 9.52
C LEU A 313 -10.85 16.66 10.61
N THR A 314 -10.56 17.93 10.87
CA THR A 314 -11.21 18.72 11.94
C THR A 314 -12.70 18.90 11.70
N GLY A 315 -13.48 18.80 12.78
CA GLY A 315 -14.94 19.02 12.76
C GLY A 315 -15.73 17.91 12.08
N GLN A 316 -15.10 16.79 11.77
CA GLN A 316 -15.75 15.62 11.18
C GLN A 316 -15.98 14.52 12.21
N ARG A 317 -17.05 13.75 12.02
CA ARG A 317 -17.22 12.49 12.74
C ARG A 317 -16.26 11.48 12.16
N LEU A 318 -15.48 10.86 13.01
CA LEU A 318 -14.41 9.95 12.61
C LEU A 318 -14.68 8.54 13.13
N MET A 319 -14.31 7.57 12.32
CA MET A 319 -14.21 6.17 12.72
C MET A 319 -12.79 5.71 12.64
N ILE A 320 -12.38 4.89 13.61
CA ILE A 320 -11.07 4.26 13.65
C ILE A 320 -11.17 2.83 13.15
N LEU A 321 -10.34 2.51 12.18
CA LEU A 321 -10.07 1.15 11.76
C LEU A 321 -8.64 0.81 12.18
N GLY A 322 -8.44 -0.25 12.96
CA GLY A 322 -7.11 -0.76 13.31
C GLY A 322 -6.81 -2.03 12.54
N VAL A 323 -5.62 -2.14 11.95
CA VAL A 323 -5.17 -3.35 11.26
C VAL A 323 -3.92 -3.89 11.94
N SER A 324 -3.92 -5.17 12.26
CA SER A 324 -2.78 -5.89 12.83
C SER A 324 -2.73 -7.31 12.26
N PHE A 325 -1.70 -8.05 12.59
CA PHE A 325 -1.61 -9.47 12.25
C PHE A 325 -0.94 -10.26 13.38
N SER A 326 -1.23 -11.55 13.43
CA SER A 326 -0.60 -12.47 14.36
C SER A 326 0.80 -12.80 13.83
N GLY A 327 1.82 -12.12 14.34
CA GLY A 327 3.20 -12.55 14.14
C GLY A 327 3.49 -13.67 15.10
N THR A 328 3.76 -14.88 14.63
CA THR A 328 4.39 -15.93 15.45
C THR A 328 5.79 -15.43 15.78
N GLY A 329 6.05 -15.24 17.07
CA GLY A 329 7.29 -14.69 17.58
C GLY A 329 8.46 -15.65 17.43
N ASP A 330 9.09 -15.65 16.27
CA ASP A 330 10.44 -16.14 16.13
C ASP A 330 11.37 -14.92 16.21
N GLU A 331 12.05 -14.77 17.35
CA GLU A 331 12.82 -13.56 17.73
C GLU A 331 14.21 -13.50 17.08
N THR A 332 14.39 -14.02 15.89
CA THR A 332 15.63 -13.79 15.16
C THR A 332 15.63 -12.38 14.54
N LEU A 333 16.77 -11.70 14.55
CA LEU A 333 16.92 -10.35 13.96
C LEU A 333 16.46 -10.30 12.49
N GLU A 334 16.66 -11.37 11.73
CA GLU A 334 16.22 -11.50 10.34
C GLU A 334 14.71 -11.64 10.23
N ALA A 335 14.07 -12.42 11.11
CA ALA A 335 12.62 -12.53 11.20
C ALA A 335 11.99 -11.19 11.60
N GLY A 336 12.62 -10.44 12.52
CA GLY A 336 12.18 -9.11 12.93
C GLY A 336 12.15 -8.10 11.79
N ALA A 337 13.18 -8.08 10.95
CA ALA A 337 13.26 -7.18 9.78
C ALA A 337 12.21 -7.54 8.70
N ALA A 338 12.01 -8.83 8.44
CA ALA A 338 10.99 -9.30 7.49
C ALA A 338 9.57 -8.95 7.98
N VAL A 339 9.28 -9.13 9.25
CA VAL A 339 8.01 -8.75 9.88
C VAL A 339 7.79 -7.24 9.83
N ALA A 340 8.81 -6.42 10.09
CA ALA A 340 8.72 -4.97 10.00
C ALA A 340 8.43 -4.50 8.57
N HIS A 341 9.07 -5.12 7.58
CA HIS A 341 8.82 -4.85 6.17
C HIS A 341 7.38 -5.20 5.75
N GLU A 342 6.89 -6.36 6.20
CA GLU A 342 5.53 -6.80 5.88
C GLU A 342 4.47 -5.93 6.58
N ARG A 343 4.73 -5.46 7.82
CA ARG A 343 3.90 -4.46 8.50
C ARG A 343 3.81 -3.18 7.70
N GLN A 344 4.92 -2.69 7.18
CA GLN A 344 4.94 -1.48 6.37
C GLN A 344 4.16 -1.67 5.06
N ARG A 345 4.33 -2.81 4.38
CA ARG A 345 3.56 -3.13 3.16
C ARG A 345 2.05 -3.18 3.43
N LEU A 346 1.65 -3.81 4.54
CA LEU A 346 0.25 -3.87 4.95
C LEU A 346 -0.29 -2.46 5.22
N SER A 347 0.50 -1.61 5.90
CA SER A 347 0.15 -0.23 6.19
C SER A 347 -0.02 0.61 4.92
N ASP A 348 0.92 0.50 3.98
CA ASP A 348 0.86 1.22 2.71
C ASP A 348 -0.34 0.74 1.86
N GLY A 349 -0.61 -0.56 1.81
CA GLY A 349 -1.77 -1.15 1.15
C GLY A 349 -3.10 -0.68 1.77
N PHE A 350 -3.17 -0.60 3.09
CA PHE A 350 -4.34 -0.12 3.80
C PHE A 350 -4.57 1.39 3.57
N ALA A 351 -3.51 2.19 3.60
CA ALA A 351 -3.60 3.62 3.29
C ALA A 351 -4.11 3.86 1.86
N LEU A 352 -3.63 3.09 0.89
CA LEU A 352 -4.09 3.14 -0.49
C LEU A 352 -5.57 2.73 -0.60
N HIS A 353 -5.97 1.64 0.07
CA HIS A 353 -7.35 1.16 0.09
C HIS A 353 -8.29 2.22 0.67
N LEU A 354 -7.95 2.80 1.82
CA LEU A 354 -8.77 3.83 2.45
C LEU A 354 -8.86 5.09 1.60
N SER A 355 -7.78 5.53 0.96
CA SER A 355 -7.79 6.71 0.09
C SER A 355 -8.66 6.52 -1.16
N ALA A 356 -8.78 5.29 -1.66
CA ALA A 356 -9.68 4.95 -2.76
C ALA A 356 -11.16 4.99 -2.35
N VAL A 357 -11.46 4.64 -1.08
CA VAL A 357 -12.83 4.65 -0.54
C VAL A 357 -13.26 6.05 -0.10
N HIS A 358 -12.34 6.79 0.52
CA HIS A 358 -12.59 8.15 0.99
C HIS A 358 -11.30 9.01 0.87
N PRO A 359 -11.27 10.00 -0.06
CA PRO A 359 -10.03 10.77 -0.35
C PRO A 359 -9.41 11.50 0.85
N ARG A 360 -10.23 11.84 1.87
CA ARG A 360 -9.78 12.52 3.10
C ARG A 360 -9.47 11.55 4.25
N SER A 361 -9.42 10.24 4.01
CA SER A 361 -8.98 9.31 5.04
C SER A 361 -7.48 9.45 5.30
N ALA A 362 -7.07 9.22 6.56
CA ALA A 362 -5.66 9.20 6.93
C ALA A 362 -5.31 7.82 7.52
N ALA A 363 -4.21 7.23 7.08
CA ALA A 363 -3.73 5.98 7.66
C ALA A 363 -2.23 6.00 7.85
N ALA A 364 -1.76 5.39 8.96
CA ALA A 364 -0.35 5.23 9.26
C ALA A 364 -0.10 4.08 10.25
N LEU A 365 1.13 3.57 10.23
CA LEU A 365 1.61 2.59 11.20
C LEU A 365 2.04 3.32 12.48
N VAL A 366 1.40 3.01 13.61
CA VAL A 366 1.69 3.58 14.93
C VAL A 366 1.82 2.45 15.94
N GLY A 367 2.98 2.30 16.58
CA GLY A 367 3.20 1.29 17.61
C GLY A 367 2.98 -0.17 17.16
N GLY A 368 3.20 -0.48 15.88
CA GLY A 368 3.01 -1.83 15.34
C GLY A 368 1.59 -2.16 14.88
N VAL A 369 0.64 -1.22 15.03
CA VAL A 369 -0.73 -1.28 14.51
C VAL A 369 -0.90 -0.22 13.43
N THR A 370 -1.52 -0.57 12.32
CA THR A 370 -1.91 0.42 11.31
C THR A 370 -3.29 0.96 11.65
N TYR A 371 -3.37 2.25 11.98
CA TYR A 371 -4.65 2.92 12.18
C TYR A 371 -5.07 3.70 10.96
N GLY A 372 -6.37 3.66 10.68
CA GLY A 372 -7.03 4.47 9.67
C GLY A 372 -8.13 5.33 10.30
N LEU A 373 -8.09 6.62 10.04
CA LEU A 373 -9.18 7.55 10.36
C LEU A 373 -10.02 7.76 9.12
N VAL A 374 -11.30 7.40 9.19
CA VAL A 374 -12.25 7.52 8.08
C VAL A 374 -13.34 8.53 8.47
N PRO A 375 -13.46 9.66 7.73
CA PRO A 375 -14.56 10.57 7.93
C PRO A 375 -15.89 9.96 7.53
N LEU A 376 -16.93 10.20 8.32
CA LEU A 376 -18.27 9.72 8.05
C LEU A 376 -19.18 10.87 7.62
N ALA A 377 -19.82 10.71 6.45
CA ALA A 377 -20.89 11.58 6.00
C ALA A 377 -22.21 11.06 6.57
N GLY A 378 -22.97 11.90 7.29
CA GLY A 378 -24.30 11.55 7.81
C GLY A 378 -24.35 11.07 9.25
N SER A 379 -25.57 10.82 9.73
CA SER A 379 -25.84 10.37 11.11
C SER A 379 -26.17 8.88 11.11
N GLY A 380 -25.49 8.06 11.93
CA GLY A 380 -26.04 6.80 12.38
C GLY A 380 -25.28 5.53 12.06
N ALA A 381 -25.94 4.41 12.31
CA ALA A 381 -25.48 3.02 12.21
C ALA A 381 -24.90 2.64 10.82
N ASP A 382 -25.38 3.27 9.76
CA ASP A 382 -24.89 3.03 8.40
C ASP A 382 -23.36 3.24 8.24
N GLY A 383 -22.76 4.10 9.08
CA GLY A 383 -21.31 4.36 9.07
C GLY A 383 -20.48 3.16 9.54
N GLU A 384 -20.94 2.51 10.62
CA GLU A 384 -20.24 1.34 11.18
C GLU A 384 -20.32 0.13 10.25
N ASP A 385 -21.51 -0.12 9.67
CA ASP A 385 -21.68 -1.18 8.67
C ASP A 385 -20.84 -0.95 7.42
N ARG A 386 -20.73 0.32 7.00
CA ARG A 386 -19.83 0.69 5.90
C ARG A 386 -18.37 0.39 6.24
N ALA A 387 -17.92 0.69 7.46
CA ALA A 387 -16.56 0.42 7.87
C ALA A 387 -16.25 -1.08 7.97
N VAL A 388 -17.22 -1.89 8.43
CA VAL A 388 -17.09 -3.35 8.39
C VAL A 388 -16.93 -3.85 6.95
N ARG A 389 -17.71 -3.34 6.00
CA ARG A 389 -17.56 -3.69 4.57
C ARG A 389 -16.17 -3.29 4.05
N ILE A 390 -15.71 -2.07 4.34
CA ILE A 390 -14.37 -1.60 3.97
C ILE A 390 -13.29 -2.54 4.51
N ALA A 391 -13.44 -2.99 5.76
CA ALA A 391 -12.51 -3.92 6.39
C ALA A 391 -12.49 -5.29 5.69
N HIS A 392 -13.66 -5.85 5.35
CA HIS A 392 -13.74 -7.11 4.60
C HIS A 392 -13.15 -6.96 3.19
N ASP A 393 -13.52 -5.93 2.45
CA ASP A 393 -12.99 -5.65 1.11
C ASP A 393 -11.45 -5.51 1.11
N PHE A 394 -10.88 -4.96 2.18
CA PHE A 394 -9.44 -4.89 2.35
C PHE A 394 -8.82 -6.27 2.56
N LEU A 395 -9.38 -7.07 3.47
CA LEU A 395 -8.88 -8.40 3.79
C LEU A 395 -8.94 -9.35 2.59
N ASP A 396 -10.00 -9.27 1.78
CA ASP A 396 -10.16 -10.07 0.57
C ASP A 396 -9.07 -9.77 -0.48
N ARG A 397 -8.59 -8.52 -0.52
CA ARG A 397 -7.52 -8.09 -1.44
C ARG A 397 -6.12 -8.43 -0.96
N VAL A 398 -5.89 -8.42 0.35
CA VAL A 398 -4.55 -8.68 0.94
C VAL A 398 -4.26 -10.18 0.99
N GLY A 399 -5.30 -11.03 1.07
CA GLY A 399 -5.16 -12.48 1.19
C GLY A 399 -4.73 -12.95 2.58
N ASP A 400 -4.51 -14.27 2.71
CA ASP A 400 -4.35 -14.93 4.03
C ASP A 400 -2.91 -15.08 4.52
N ARG A 401 -1.93 -14.64 3.73
CA ARG A 401 -0.51 -14.95 3.97
C ARG A 401 0.00 -14.59 5.36
N MET A 402 -0.54 -13.52 5.98
CA MET A 402 -0.15 -13.04 7.31
C MET A 402 -1.31 -13.06 8.31
N ARG A 403 -2.46 -13.61 7.93
CA ARG A 403 -3.68 -13.58 8.74
C ARG A 403 -3.95 -12.19 9.35
N PRO A 404 -4.05 -11.12 8.55
CA PRO A 404 -4.36 -9.81 9.07
C PRO A 404 -5.76 -9.77 9.67
N VAL A 405 -5.91 -9.00 10.74
CA VAL A 405 -7.18 -8.78 11.45
C VAL A 405 -7.49 -7.29 11.50
N VAL A 406 -8.77 -6.95 11.49
CA VAL A 406 -9.23 -5.56 11.49
C VAL A 406 -10.21 -5.32 12.64
N GLY A 407 -9.87 -4.40 13.52
CA GLY A 407 -10.76 -3.88 14.56
C GLY A 407 -11.47 -2.62 14.06
N VAL A 408 -12.79 -2.59 14.21
CA VAL A 408 -13.65 -1.43 13.89
C VAL A 408 -14.05 -0.76 15.20
N GLY A 409 -13.46 0.41 15.47
CA GLY A 409 -13.76 1.20 16.66
C GLY A 409 -15.10 1.93 16.56
N PRO A 410 -15.63 2.43 17.67
CA PRO A 410 -16.84 3.23 17.68
C PRO A 410 -16.65 4.57 16.98
N VAL A 411 -17.75 5.16 16.52
CA VAL A 411 -17.74 6.50 15.90
C VAL A 411 -17.45 7.56 16.96
N SER A 412 -16.47 8.39 16.68
CA SER A 412 -16.14 9.56 17.51
C SER A 412 -16.67 10.84 16.87
N ALA A 413 -17.34 11.66 17.66
CA ALA A 413 -17.82 12.97 17.25
C ALA A 413 -16.86 14.11 17.66
N ASP A 414 -15.94 13.86 18.57
CA ASP A 414 -15.02 14.82 19.14
C ASP A 414 -13.65 14.20 19.50
N LEU A 415 -12.73 15.06 19.96
CA LEU A 415 -11.37 14.64 20.33
C LEU A 415 -11.33 13.66 21.52
N ALA A 416 -12.20 13.85 22.50
CA ALA A 416 -12.24 12.98 23.68
C ALA A 416 -12.72 11.57 23.31
N GLY A 417 -13.73 11.49 22.45
CA GLY A 417 -14.21 10.24 21.89
C GLY A 417 -13.18 9.51 21.03
N LEU A 418 -12.24 10.24 20.40
CA LEU A 418 -11.23 9.63 19.52
C LEU A 418 -10.23 8.75 20.29
N ALA A 419 -9.75 9.23 21.45
CA ALA A 419 -8.88 8.44 22.31
C ALA A 419 -9.61 7.19 22.86
N HIS A 420 -10.87 7.34 23.21
CA HIS A 420 -11.71 6.21 23.62
C HIS A 420 -11.89 5.21 22.47
N ALA A 421 -12.20 5.69 21.27
CA ALA A 421 -12.36 4.85 20.09
C ALA A 421 -11.07 4.07 19.76
N ARG A 422 -9.90 4.71 19.92
CA ARG A 422 -8.59 4.02 19.81
C ARG A 422 -8.47 2.90 20.84
N ALA A 423 -8.72 3.18 22.11
CA ALA A 423 -8.63 2.17 23.17
C ALA A 423 -9.58 0.98 22.92
N CYS A 424 -10.78 1.24 22.40
CA CYS A 424 -11.70 0.18 21.97
C CYS A 424 -11.13 -0.62 20.80
N THR A 425 -10.55 0.05 19.78
CA THR A 425 -9.94 -0.62 18.62
C THR A 425 -8.76 -1.50 19.05
N ASP A 426 -7.90 -1.03 19.95
CA ASP A 426 -6.77 -1.80 20.48
C ASP A 426 -7.23 -3.05 21.22
N ARG A 427 -8.30 -2.92 22.01
CA ARG A 427 -8.92 -4.03 22.71
C ARG A 427 -9.50 -5.06 21.74
N ILE A 428 -10.17 -4.61 20.68
CA ILE A 428 -10.69 -5.48 19.62
C ILE A 428 -9.57 -6.26 18.95
N LEU A 429 -8.53 -5.55 18.52
CA LEU A 429 -7.37 -6.17 17.86
C LEU A 429 -6.67 -7.19 18.76
N ARG A 430 -6.59 -6.93 20.05
CA ARG A 430 -6.02 -7.87 21.00
C ARG A 430 -6.83 -9.16 21.06
N VAL A 431 -8.16 -9.07 21.17
CA VAL A 431 -9.05 -10.25 21.16
C VAL A 431 -8.88 -11.05 19.86
N LEU A 432 -8.87 -10.34 18.71
CA LEU A 432 -8.72 -11.01 17.40
C LEU A 432 -7.38 -11.69 17.22
N ARG A 433 -6.30 -11.16 17.83
CA ARG A 433 -4.94 -11.73 17.74
C ARG A 433 -4.72 -12.92 18.67
N GLU A 434 -5.29 -12.87 19.88
CA GLU A 434 -5.17 -13.89 20.90
C GLU A 434 -6.23 -14.99 20.74
N GLY A 435 -7.34 -14.66 20.05
CA GLY A 435 -8.44 -15.60 19.81
C GLY A 435 -8.09 -16.67 18.79
N ARG A 436 -8.51 -17.91 19.05
CA ARG A 436 -8.38 -19.06 18.12
C ARG A 436 -9.50 -19.08 17.05
N GLY A 437 -10.33 -18.04 16.99
CA GLY A 437 -11.48 -17.98 16.08
C GLY A 437 -11.09 -17.62 14.64
N GLU A 438 -11.97 -17.99 13.71
CA GLU A 438 -11.85 -17.62 12.29
C GLU A 438 -12.22 -16.15 12.02
N ARG A 439 -12.68 -15.43 13.05
CA ARG A 439 -13.15 -14.04 12.91
C ARG A 439 -11.95 -13.13 12.66
N ARG A 440 -11.98 -12.42 11.54
CA ARG A 440 -10.91 -11.49 11.12
C ARG A 440 -11.31 -10.02 11.21
N VAL A 441 -12.61 -9.72 11.32
CA VAL A 441 -13.17 -8.37 11.51
C VAL A 441 -14.12 -8.42 12.70
N ALA A 442 -14.00 -7.45 13.60
CA ALA A 442 -14.94 -7.32 14.73
C ALA A 442 -15.15 -5.86 15.13
N ARG A 443 -16.32 -5.60 15.68
CA ARG A 443 -16.65 -4.44 16.53
C ARG A 443 -16.54 -4.85 18.00
N LEU A 444 -16.56 -3.87 18.90
CA LEU A 444 -16.54 -4.16 20.34
C LEU A 444 -17.76 -4.98 20.80
N GLU A 445 -18.92 -4.71 20.24
CA GLU A 445 -20.16 -5.45 20.56
C GLU A 445 -20.07 -6.94 20.21
N ASP A 446 -19.33 -7.30 19.17
CA ASP A 446 -19.16 -8.68 18.72
C ASP A 446 -18.27 -9.53 19.65
N ILE A 447 -17.43 -8.86 20.47
CA ILE A 447 -16.37 -9.53 21.25
C ILE A 447 -16.27 -8.97 22.68
N GLN A 448 -17.36 -8.38 23.18
CA GLN A 448 -17.38 -7.70 24.48
C GLN A 448 -17.00 -8.63 25.64
N VAL A 449 -17.49 -9.86 25.63
CA VAL A 449 -17.20 -10.84 26.68
C VAL A 449 -15.75 -11.29 26.64
N GLU A 450 -15.23 -11.59 25.46
CA GLU A 450 -13.84 -11.96 25.25
C GLU A 450 -12.89 -10.84 25.71
N ALA A 451 -13.23 -9.59 25.41
CA ALA A 451 -12.45 -8.43 25.84
C ALA A 451 -12.41 -8.30 27.37
N LEU A 452 -13.55 -8.50 28.04
CA LEU A 452 -13.62 -8.49 29.51
C LEU A 452 -12.81 -9.62 30.14
N ILE A 453 -12.82 -10.81 29.55
CA ILE A 453 -12.02 -11.96 30.02
C ILE A 453 -10.52 -11.64 29.91
N LEU A 454 -10.08 -11.03 28.81
CA LEU A 454 -8.67 -10.62 28.66
C LEU A 454 -8.26 -9.58 29.71
N GLU A 455 -9.10 -8.59 30.00
CA GLU A 455 -8.85 -7.61 31.05
C GLU A 455 -8.74 -8.24 32.44
N LEU A 456 -9.60 -9.23 32.73
CA LEU A 456 -9.52 -10.00 33.96
C LEU A 456 -8.22 -10.81 34.04
N ARG A 457 -7.78 -11.42 32.93
CA ARG A 457 -6.48 -12.11 32.84
C ARG A 457 -5.33 -11.17 33.16
N ASP A 458 -5.31 -9.98 32.59
CA ASP A 458 -4.29 -8.96 32.87
C ASP A 458 -4.27 -8.53 34.34
N LEU A 459 -5.45 -8.31 34.90
CA LEU A 459 -5.56 -7.91 36.30
C LEU A 459 -5.02 -9.01 37.23
N VAL A 460 -5.35 -10.25 36.96
CA VAL A 460 -4.87 -11.42 37.72
C VAL A 460 -3.35 -11.55 37.58
N ALA A 461 -2.83 -11.44 36.35
CA ALA A 461 -1.40 -11.52 36.09
C ALA A 461 -0.62 -10.39 36.79
N ALA A 462 -1.15 -9.13 36.75
CA ALA A 462 -0.55 -7.97 37.38
C ALA A 462 -0.50 -8.08 38.92
N ARG A 463 -1.47 -8.78 39.52
CA ARG A 463 -1.52 -9.05 40.97
C ARG A 463 -0.69 -10.25 41.37
N GLY A 464 -0.28 -11.09 40.45
CA GLY A 464 0.39 -12.35 40.72
C GLY A 464 -0.53 -13.39 41.35
N ASP A 465 -1.85 -13.24 41.18
CA ASP A 465 -2.83 -14.15 41.75
C ASP A 465 -2.67 -15.54 41.13
N ARG A 466 -2.75 -16.56 41.96
CA ARG A 466 -2.65 -17.96 41.56
C ARG A 466 -4.01 -18.65 41.70
N PRO A 467 -4.26 -19.72 40.94
CA PRO A 467 -5.45 -20.53 41.15
C PRO A 467 -5.58 -20.96 42.61
N THR A 468 -6.77 -20.82 43.17
CA THR A 468 -7.13 -21.21 44.53
C THR A 468 -8.32 -22.15 44.51
N GLY A 469 -8.64 -22.75 45.65
CA GLY A 469 -9.82 -23.59 45.79
C GLY A 469 -9.82 -24.85 44.91
N SER A 470 -10.94 -25.13 44.26
CA SER A 470 -11.16 -26.33 43.48
C SER A 470 -10.18 -26.48 42.31
N LEU A 471 -9.92 -25.39 41.58
CA LEU A 471 -8.99 -25.43 40.44
C LEU A 471 -7.54 -25.71 40.88
N ALA A 472 -7.09 -25.10 41.97
CA ALA A 472 -5.75 -25.37 42.50
C ALA A 472 -5.55 -26.83 42.87
N ARG A 473 -6.56 -27.46 43.54
CA ARG A 473 -6.53 -28.88 43.91
C ARG A 473 -6.45 -29.78 42.68
N LEU A 474 -7.22 -29.45 41.63
CA LEU A 474 -7.20 -30.23 40.39
C LEU A 474 -5.85 -30.11 39.66
N ILE A 475 -5.29 -28.90 39.54
CA ILE A 475 -3.97 -28.68 38.92
C ILE A 475 -2.87 -29.46 39.68
N GLU A 476 -2.86 -29.36 41.02
CA GLU A 476 -1.87 -30.05 41.83
C GLU A 476 -2.02 -31.57 41.72
N TYR A 477 -3.25 -32.07 41.69
CA TYR A 477 -3.50 -33.51 41.51
C TYR A 477 -3.05 -34.00 40.14
N ASP A 478 -3.35 -33.24 39.07
CA ASP A 478 -2.93 -33.57 37.70
C ASP A 478 -1.39 -33.62 37.60
N ARG A 479 -0.70 -32.66 38.24
CA ARG A 479 0.77 -32.62 38.29
C ARG A 479 1.37 -33.83 38.99
N GLN A 480 0.76 -34.29 40.10
CA GLN A 480 1.26 -35.38 40.91
C GLN A 480 0.96 -36.75 40.30
N HIS A 481 -0.17 -36.91 39.62
CA HIS A 481 -0.68 -38.20 39.16
C HIS A 481 -0.70 -38.36 37.64
N GLN A 482 -0.21 -37.33 36.91
CA GLN A 482 -0.27 -37.30 35.44
C GLN A 482 -1.70 -37.59 34.94
N SER A 483 -2.68 -37.04 35.63
CA SER A 483 -4.09 -37.16 35.29
C SER A 483 -4.54 -35.90 34.54
N ASN A 484 -5.63 -35.97 33.80
CA ASN A 484 -6.16 -34.88 32.99
C ASN A 484 -7.54 -34.45 33.52
N LEU A 485 -7.61 -34.17 34.84
CA LEU A 485 -8.88 -33.79 35.49
C LEU A 485 -9.31 -32.36 35.11
N VAL A 486 -8.35 -31.45 34.99
CA VAL A 486 -8.62 -30.07 34.56
C VAL A 486 -9.18 -30.05 33.13
N GLU A 487 -8.53 -30.76 32.20
CA GLU A 487 -9.00 -30.94 30.83
C GLU A 487 -10.39 -31.60 30.76
N THR A 488 -10.64 -32.61 31.62
CA THR A 488 -11.94 -33.28 31.72
C THR A 488 -13.03 -32.31 32.18
N LEU A 489 -12.74 -31.48 33.21
CA LEU A 489 -13.66 -30.46 33.69
C LEU A 489 -13.97 -29.43 32.60
N GLN A 490 -12.97 -28.95 31.92
CA GLN A 490 -13.10 -27.99 30.84
C GLN A 490 -13.99 -28.54 29.71
N ALA A 491 -13.69 -29.72 29.18
CA ALA A 491 -14.46 -30.34 28.11
C ALA A 491 -15.92 -30.55 28.50
N TRP A 492 -16.19 -30.92 29.78
CA TRP A 492 -17.53 -31.10 30.27
C TRP A 492 -18.32 -29.79 30.36
N LEU A 493 -17.69 -28.71 30.85
CA LEU A 493 -18.29 -27.37 30.91
C LEU A 493 -18.56 -26.81 29.51
N GLU A 494 -17.65 -26.96 28.58
CA GLU A 494 -17.79 -26.52 27.17
C GLU A 494 -18.87 -27.31 26.42
N SER A 495 -19.11 -28.57 26.82
CA SER A 495 -20.18 -29.41 26.28
C SER A 495 -21.50 -29.21 27.03
N PHE A 496 -21.70 -28.13 27.80
CA PHE A 496 -22.88 -27.85 28.59
C PHE A 496 -23.33 -28.99 29.50
N GLY A 497 -22.40 -29.81 29.99
CA GLY A 497 -22.66 -30.95 30.84
C GLY A 497 -23.00 -32.25 30.11
N ASP A 498 -22.99 -32.27 28.78
CA ASP A 498 -23.19 -33.51 28.01
C ASP A 498 -21.92 -34.38 28.05
N VAL A 499 -21.99 -35.48 28.79
CA VAL A 499 -20.93 -36.45 28.95
C VAL A 499 -20.53 -37.13 27.64
N THR A 500 -21.47 -37.33 26.73
CA THR A 500 -21.19 -38.01 25.46
C THR A 500 -20.45 -37.11 24.51
N ALA A 501 -20.90 -35.85 24.41
CA ALA A 501 -20.22 -34.82 23.62
C ALA A 501 -18.79 -34.53 24.15
N ALA A 502 -18.67 -34.35 25.47
CA ALA A 502 -17.39 -34.11 26.13
C ALA A 502 -16.39 -35.28 25.96
N ALA A 503 -16.89 -36.52 26.13
CA ALA A 503 -16.06 -37.71 25.91
C ALA A 503 -15.54 -37.81 24.46
N LYS A 504 -16.40 -37.50 23.50
CA LYS A 504 -16.03 -37.44 22.07
C LYS A 504 -14.96 -36.40 21.81
N ALA A 505 -15.07 -35.20 22.40
CA ALA A 505 -14.10 -34.11 22.26
C ALA A 505 -12.69 -34.53 22.74
N LEU A 506 -12.61 -35.36 23.81
CA LEU A 506 -11.34 -35.88 24.34
C LEU A 506 -10.95 -37.27 23.81
N TYR A 507 -11.63 -37.77 22.78
CA TYR A 507 -11.39 -39.13 22.23
C TYR A 507 -11.47 -40.25 23.29
N LEU A 508 -12.36 -40.10 24.31
CA LEU A 508 -12.54 -41.03 25.38
C LEU A 508 -13.86 -41.83 25.26
N HIS A 509 -13.89 -43.03 25.84
CA HIS A 509 -15.14 -43.76 26.02
C HIS A 509 -15.98 -43.07 27.09
N PRO A 510 -17.33 -42.92 26.95
CA PRO A 510 -18.18 -42.23 27.91
C PRO A 510 -18.07 -42.76 29.35
N ASN A 511 -17.83 -44.05 29.56
CA ASN A 511 -17.66 -44.60 30.89
C ASN A 511 -16.33 -44.14 31.54
N THR A 512 -15.25 -44.07 30.79
CA THR A 512 -13.97 -43.49 31.24
C THR A 512 -14.13 -42.02 31.60
N PHE A 513 -14.86 -41.29 30.78
CA PHE A 513 -15.13 -39.87 31.03
C PHE A 513 -15.96 -39.67 32.31
N ARG A 514 -17.04 -40.49 32.52
CA ARG A 514 -17.82 -40.47 33.77
C ARG A 514 -16.99 -40.77 35.01
N TYR A 515 -16.03 -41.69 34.89
CA TYR A 515 -15.11 -42.01 35.99
C TYR A 515 -14.21 -40.78 36.29
N ARG A 516 -13.60 -40.19 35.27
CA ARG A 516 -12.79 -38.98 35.45
C ARG A 516 -13.62 -37.80 35.99
N LEU A 517 -14.84 -37.60 35.53
CA LEU A 517 -15.70 -36.54 36.00
C LEU A 517 -16.09 -36.70 37.48
N ARG A 518 -16.34 -37.95 37.94
CA ARG A 518 -16.51 -38.22 39.37
C ARG A 518 -15.25 -37.85 40.15
N ARG A 519 -14.10 -38.20 39.62
CA ARG A 519 -12.81 -37.87 40.26
C ARG A 519 -12.57 -36.35 40.31
N VAL A 520 -13.00 -35.59 39.29
CA VAL A 520 -13.04 -34.12 39.31
C VAL A 520 -13.86 -33.60 40.50
N ALA A 521 -15.05 -34.11 40.69
CA ALA A 521 -15.90 -33.70 41.80
C ALA A 521 -15.28 -34.00 43.18
N GLU A 522 -14.66 -35.19 43.33
CA GLU A 522 -14.03 -35.64 44.57
C GLU A 522 -12.76 -34.84 44.89
N VAL A 523 -11.81 -34.74 43.96
CA VAL A 523 -10.51 -34.03 44.15
C VAL A 523 -10.73 -32.52 44.22
N GLY A 524 -11.53 -31.97 43.35
CA GLY A 524 -11.86 -30.57 43.33
C GLY A 524 -12.75 -30.10 44.45
N GLU A 525 -13.42 -31.05 45.18
CA GLU A 525 -14.49 -30.73 46.15
C GLU A 525 -15.51 -29.78 45.53
N ILE A 526 -15.96 -30.13 44.32
CA ILE A 526 -16.87 -29.31 43.54
C ILE A 526 -18.18 -30.03 43.30
N ASN A 527 -19.31 -29.35 43.60
CA ASN A 527 -20.62 -29.85 43.27
C ASN A 527 -20.98 -29.46 41.82
N LEU A 528 -20.79 -30.39 40.90
CA LEU A 528 -21.09 -30.18 39.48
C LEU A 528 -22.57 -30.01 39.16
N ALA A 529 -23.49 -30.30 40.11
CA ALA A 529 -24.92 -30.02 39.95
C ALA A 529 -25.29 -28.57 40.31
N ASP A 530 -24.42 -27.87 41.05
CA ASP A 530 -24.61 -26.49 41.46
C ASP A 530 -24.23 -25.53 40.31
N PRO A 531 -25.17 -24.70 39.79
CA PRO A 531 -24.90 -23.77 38.71
C PRO A 531 -23.82 -22.72 39.06
N GLU A 532 -23.77 -22.26 40.31
CA GLU A 532 -22.82 -21.23 40.77
C GLU A 532 -21.40 -21.78 40.77
N GLN A 533 -21.20 -23.00 41.29
CA GLN A 533 -19.90 -23.64 41.28
C GLN A 533 -19.42 -23.97 39.89
N ARG A 534 -20.31 -24.33 38.95
CA ARG A 534 -19.95 -24.47 37.53
C ARG A 534 -19.51 -23.16 36.92
N PHE A 535 -20.23 -22.06 37.18
CA PHE A 535 -19.88 -20.73 36.70
C PHE A 535 -18.49 -20.31 37.23
N VAL A 536 -18.25 -20.45 38.54
CA VAL A 536 -16.94 -20.15 39.14
C VAL A 536 -15.82 -20.98 38.52
N ALA A 537 -16.05 -22.28 38.33
CA ALA A 537 -15.07 -23.15 37.69
C ALA A 537 -14.76 -22.72 36.24
N MET A 538 -15.81 -22.40 35.46
CA MET A 538 -15.67 -21.92 34.08
C MET A 538 -14.91 -20.58 34.02
N LEU A 539 -15.22 -19.65 34.91
CA LEU A 539 -14.51 -18.35 34.97
C LEU A 539 -13.05 -18.55 35.36
N HIS A 540 -12.77 -19.36 36.38
CA HIS A 540 -11.41 -19.66 36.82
C HIS A 540 -10.57 -20.31 35.73
N LEU A 541 -11.12 -21.27 34.98
CA LEU A 541 -10.44 -21.91 33.86
C LEU A 541 -10.08 -20.88 32.78
N ARG A 542 -11.00 -19.99 32.43
CA ARG A 542 -10.77 -18.97 31.39
C ARG A 542 -9.81 -17.86 31.80
N VAL A 543 -9.78 -17.50 33.11
CA VAL A 543 -9.01 -16.35 33.61
C VAL A 543 -7.66 -16.79 34.16
N LEU A 544 -7.60 -17.88 34.92
CA LEU A 544 -6.42 -18.28 35.70
C LEU A 544 -5.59 -19.41 35.05
N ALA A 545 -6.13 -20.09 34.04
CA ALA A 545 -5.46 -21.21 33.40
C ALA A 545 -5.40 -21.12 31.85
N PRO A 546 -4.96 -19.99 31.29
CA PRO A 546 -4.96 -19.78 29.82
C PRO A 546 -4.01 -20.71 29.05
N GLY A 547 -3.09 -21.41 29.71
CA GLY A 547 -2.14 -22.32 29.09
C GLY A 547 -2.51 -23.81 29.14
N LEU A 548 -3.66 -24.15 29.71
CA LEU A 548 -4.18 -25.52 29.80
C LEU A 548 -5.19 -25.85 28.70
N GLU A 549 -5.34 -24.99 27.70
CA GLU A 549 -6.24 -25.26 26.58
C GLU A 549 -5.64 -26.39 25.71
N PRO A 550 -6.42 -27.41 25.34
CA PRO A 550 -5.93 -28.48 24.49
C PRO A 550 -5.43 -27.91 23.16
N GLU A 551 -4.20 -28.28 22.78
CA GLU A 551 -3.72 -28.07 21.41
C GLU A 551 -4.65 -28.85 20.47
N GLY A 552 -5.44 -28.12 19.66
CA GLY A 552 -6.39 -28.66 18.69
C GLY A 552 -5.75 -29.03 17.38
#